data_fe0ca3dfea5d98ce29e3d9234f049a8c
#
_entry.id   fe0ca3dfea5d98ce29e3d9234f049a8c
#
_cell.length_a   1.000
_cell.length_b   1.000
_cell.length_c   1.000
_cell.angle_alpha   90.00
_cell.angle_beta   90.00
_cell.angle_gamma   90.00
#
_symmetry.space_group_name_H-M   'P 1'
#
loop_
_entity.id
_entity.type
_entity.pdbx_description
1 polymer ?
#
loop_
_entity_poly.entity_id
_entity_poly.type
_entity_poly.pdbx_seq_one_letter_code
_entity_poly.pdbx_strand_id
1 'polypeptide(L)'
;MYRYANTISERNAENMRSMTAFGRATVAGEGYELTVELRSVNNRYLDLNFRLPRAWTAMEERIKATLSAMGVNRGKVDFSVTLTDTRAQNGAALTEPDLEAARNYLKAAALLEAELGVKNDLTATRLLTLPGVMVPVKEDAAETDDEVWERLSPAVTEAVTAFLAAREREGARLASDVLSKLEGIRGLVATIAARSAENVASYRVRFEERLRAALGETGATFDENRVITECAVYADRVAIDEELVRLASHFDALEGLFKSSDAVGRKIDFMLQETNREINTIGSKCSDAAMAQTVAEVKSELEKIREQIQNIE
;
A
#
# COMPACT_ATOMS: atom_id res chain seq x y z
N MET A 1 31.93 -18.68 -0.41
CA MET A 1 30.82 -18.92 0.51
C MET A 1 29.77 -17.78 0.54
N TYR A 2 30.07 -16.57 0.03
CA TYR A 2 29.18 -15.41 0.05
C TYR A 2 28.11 -15.33 -1.08
N ARG A 3 28.21 -16.14 -2.13
CA ARG A 3 27.24 -16.11 -3.25
C ARG A 3 25.97 -16.95 -3.04
N TYR A 4 25.96 -17.92 -2.13
CA TYR A 4 24.78 -18.75 -1.84
C TYR A 4 23.83 -18.12 -0.83
N ALA A 5 24.31 -17.24 0.04
CA ALA A 5 23.47 -16.55 1.03
C ALA A 5 22.55 -15.49 0.40
N ASN A 6 23.00 -14.78 -0.65
CA ASN A 6 22.19 -13.78 -1.35
C ASN A 6 21.01 -14.40 -2.12
N THR A 7 21.18 -15.59 -2.70
CA THR A 7 20.14 -16.24 -3.52
C THR A 7 18.96 -16.78 -2.69
N ILE A 8 19.19 -17.13 -1.42
CA ILE A 8 18.14 -17.58 -0.49
C ILE A 8 17.40 -16.36 0.10
N SER A 9 18.12 -15.26 0.35
CA SER A 9 17.55 -14.01 0.84
C SER A 9 16.60 -13.35 -0.19
N GLU A 10 16.93 -13.42 -1.48
CA GLU A 10 16.11 -12.88 -2.55
C GLU A 10 14.80 -13.67 -2.75
N ARG A 11 14.85 -15.02 -2.66
CA ARG A 11 13.64 -15.87 -2.84
C ARG A 11 12.61 -15.73 -1.72
N ASN A 12 12.97 -15.33 -0.52
CA ASN A 12 12.04 -15.25 0.61
C ASN A 12 11.43 -13.85 0.77
N ALA A 13 12.06 -12.80 0.23
CA ALA A 13 11.45 -11.48 0.10
C ALA A 13 10.33 -11.45 -0.98
N GLU A 14 10.29 -12.43 -1.87
CA GLU A 14 9.27 -12.57 -2.92
C GLU A 14 7.87 -12.94 -2.38
N ASN A 15 7.74 -13.36 -1.12
CA ASN A 15 6.45 -13.76 -0.53
C ASN A 15 5.71 -12.62 0.17
N MET A 16 6.32 -11.47 0.38
CA MET A 16 5.66 -10.32 0.98
C MET A 16 4.83 -9.55 -0.04
N ARG A 17 3.57 -9.27 0.32
CA ARG A 17 2.64 -8.54 -0.52
C ARG A 17 2.36 -7.15 0.04
N SER A 18 2.32 -6.14 -0.82
CA SER A 18 1.81 -4.83 -0.45
C SER A 18 0.29 -4.86 -0.38
N MET A 19 -0.29 -4.17 0.60
CA MET A 19 -1.75 -3.95 0.66
C MET A 19 -2.22 -2.91 -0.35
N THR A 20 -1.33 -2.10 -0.93
CA THR A 20 -1.64 -1.11 -1.94
C THR A 20 -1.17 -1.59 -3.31
N ALA A 21 -2.10 -1.70 -4.25
CA ALA A 21 -1.79 -2.09 -5.62
C ALA A 21 -2.85 -1.59 -6.60
N PHE A 22 -2.49 -1.66 -7.88
CA PHE A 22 -3.36 -1.41 -9.00
C PHE A 22 -3.21 -2.54 -10.02
N GLY A 23 -4.34 -3.01 -10.54
CA GLY A 23 -4.41 -3.97 -11.64
C GLY A 23 -5.42 -3.51 -12.66
N ARG A 24 -5.13 -3.69 -13.94
CA ARG A 24 -6.01 -3.35 -15.05
C ARG A 24 -5.87 -4.39 -16.14
N ALA A 25 -7.00 -4.73 -16.75
CA ALA A 25 -7.05 -5.48 -17.98
C ALA A 25 -8.08 -4.86 -18.92
N THR A 26 -7.84 -4.96 -20.22
CA THR A 26 -8.74 -4.49 -21.26
C THR A 26 -8.89 -5.59 -22.29
N VAL A 27 -10.13 -6.03 -22.51
CA VAL A 27 -10.48 -7.05 -23.51
C VAL A 27 -11.38 -6.42 -24.55
N ALA A 28 -10.98 -6.53 -25.81
CA ALA A 28 -11.77 -6.10 -26.95
C ALA A 28 -12.58 -7.28 -27.50
N GLY A 29 -13.86 -7.06 -27.79
CA GLY A 29 -14.75 -7.99 -28.47
C GLY A 29 -15.37 -7.36 -29.72
N GLU A 30 -16.31 -8.07 -30.34
CA GLU A 30 -17.03 -7.54 -31.51
C GLU A 30 -17.96 -6.39 -31.07
N GLY A 31 -17.54 -5.15 -31.39
CA GLY A 31 -18.33 -3.94 -31.09
C GLY A 31 -18.24 -3.41 -29.68
N TYR A 32 -17.35 -3.94 -28.83
CA TYR A 32 -17.16 -3.42 -27.48
C TYR A 32 -15.70 -3.51 -27.02
N GLU A 33 -15.35 -2.66 -26.08
CA GLU A 33 -14.12 -2.73 -25.28
C GLU A 33 -14.51 -2.79 -23.79
N LEU A 34 -14.00 -3.80 -23.09
CA LEU A 34 -14.25 -4.05 -21.68
C LEU A 34 -12.98 -3.78 -20.88
N THR A 35 -13.02 -2.80 -20.00
CA THR A 35 -11.91 -2.50 -19.10
C THR A 35 -12.31 -2.86 -17.66
N VAL A 36 -11.47 -3.66 -16.99
CA VAL A 36 -11.57 -4.00 -15.58
C VAL A 36 -10.40 -3.38 -14.84
N GLU A 37 -10.67 -2.66 -13.76
CA GLU A 37 -9.66 -2.04 -12.91
C GLU A 37 -9.88 -2.40 -11.45
N LEU A 38 -8.78 -2.73 -10.76
CA LEU A 38 -8.73 -2.97 -9.32
C LEU A 38 -7.75 -2.02 -8.68
N ARG A 39 -8.16 -1.41 -7.58
CA ARG A 39 -7.28 -0.61 -6.73
C ARG A 39 -7.49 -0.98 -5.27
N SER A 40 -6.41 -1.24 -4.53
CA SER A 40 -6.51 -1.51 -3.09
C SER A 40 -5.78 -0.48 -2.26
N VAL A 41 -6.29 -0.31 -1.04
CA VAL A 41 -5.63 0.41 0.05
C VAL A 41 -5.64 -0.46 1.31
N ASN A 42 -4.75 -0.14 2.26
CA ASN A 42 -4.66 -0.87 3.50
C ASN A 42 -6.00 -0.88 4.24
N ASN A 43 -6.48 -2.08 4.57
CA ASN A 43 -7.61 -2.29 5.48
C ASN A 43 -7.44 -3.65 6.18
N ARG A 44 -7.91 -3.70 7.43
CA ARG A 44 -7.80 -4.91 8.28
C ARG A 44 -8.61 -6.10 7.72
N TYR A 45 -9.74 -5.83 7.10
CA TYR A 45 -10.65 -6.82 6.52
C TYR A 45 -10.77 -6.59 5.03
N LEU A 46 -11.24 -7.61 4.29
CA LEU A 46 -11.62 -7.42 2.90
C LEU A 46 -12.90 -6.58 2.84
N ASP A 47 -12.80 -5.42 2.20
CA ASP A 47 -13.90 -4.52 1.92
C ASP A 47 -13.92 -4.28 0.40
N LEU A 48 -14.97 -4.74 -0.28
CA LEU A 48 -15.10 -4.67 -1.73
C LEU A 48 -16.12 -3.61 -2.09
N ASN A 49 -15.70 -2.64 -2.89
CA ASN A 49 -16.56 -1.61 -3.45
C ASN A 49 -16.64 -1.79 -4.97
N PHE A 50 -17.82 -2.11 -5.48
CA PHE A 50 -18.06 -2.38 -6.89
C PHE A 50 -18.62 -1.16 -7.61
N ARG A 51 -18.10 -0.90 -8.81
CA ARG A 51 -18.64 0.04 -9.79
C ARG A 51 -18.85 -0.69 -11.10
N LEU A 52 -20.05 -1.23 -11.28
CA LEU A 52 -20.44 -2.02 -12.45
C LEU A 52 -21.49 -1.27 -13.27
N PRO A 53 -21.61 -1.55 -14.60
CA PRO A 53 -22.80 -1.19 -15.37
C PRO A 53 -24.06 -1.71 -14.69
N ARG A 54 -25.16 -0.93 -14.70
CA ARG A 54 -26.39 -1.28 -13.99
C ARG A 54 -26.94 -2.68 -14.35
N ALA A 55 -26.79 -3.07 -15.60
CA ALA A 55 -27.24 -4.39 -16.08
C ALA A 55 -26.39 -5.55 -15.50
N TRP A 56 -25.20 -5.29 -14.94
CA TRP A 56 -24.25 -6.30 -14.49
C TRP A 56 -24.10 -6.39 -12.98
N THR A 57 -24.99 -5.75 -12.22
CA THR A 57 -24.95 -5.77 -10.75
C THR A 57 -25.00 -7.20 -10.18
N ALA A 58 -25.71 -8.12 -10.87
CA ALA A 58 -25.77 -9.54 -10.50
C ALA A 58 -24.40 -10.25 -10.54
N MET A 59 -23.39 -9.68 -11.20
CA MET A 59 -22.05 -10.25 -11.30
C MET A 59 -21.20 -10.06 -10.04
N GLU A 60 -21.62 -9.20 -9.10
CA GLU A 60 -20.84 -8.90 -7.88
C GLU A 60 -20.44 -10.15 -7.10
N GLU A 61 -21.35 -11.09 -6.89
CA GLU A 61 -21.06 -12.31 -6.13
C GLU A 61 -20.09 -13.24 -6.88
N ARG A 62 -20.19 -13.32 -8.22
CA ARG A 62 -19.25 -14.13 -9.03
C ARG A 62 -17.86 -13.51 -9.03
N ILE A 63 -17.76 -12.17 -9.14
CA ILE A 63 -16.50 -11.44 -9.06
C ILE A 63 -15.87 -11.63 -7.68
N LYS A 64 -16.64 -11.47 -6.60
CA LYS A 64 -16.18 -11.67 -5.22
C LYS A 64 -15.65 -13.10 -4.98
N ALA A 65 -16.36 -14.12 -5.48
CA ALA A 65 -15.91 -15.50 -5.42
C ALA A 65 -14.56 -15.69 -6.15
N THR A 66 -14.40 -15.09 -7.33
CA THR A 66 -13.16 -15.14 -8.12
C THR A 66 -12.00 -14.45 -7.41
N LEU A 67 -12.22 -13.24 -6.87
CA LEU A 67 -11.22 -12.52 -6.08
C LEU A 67 -10.73 -13.35 -4.89
N SER A 68 -11.66 -13.94 -4.14
CA SER A 68 -11.33 -14.79 -2.98
C SER A 68 -10.59 -16.06 -3.38
N ALA A 69 -11.04 -16.73 -4.45
CA ALA A 69 -10.39 -17.94 -4.97
C ALA A 69 -8.96 -17.68 -5.46
N MET A 70 -8.69 -16.48 -6.02
CA MET A 70 -7.35 -16.05 -6.45
C MET A 70 -6.48 -15.52 -5.31
N GLY A 71 -6.99 -15.48 -4.06
CA GLY A 71 -6.20 -15.11 -2.88
C GLY A 71 -6.26 -13.62 -2.49
N VAL A 72 -7.26 -12.87 -2.97
CA VAL A 72 -7.53 -11.50 -2.50
C VAL A 72 -8.43 -11.58 -1.27
N ASN A 73 -7.81 -11.64 -0.08
CA ASN A 73 -8.52 -11.92 1.18
C ASN A 73 -8.50 -10.74 2.16
N ARG A 74 -7.80 -9.64 1.83
CA ARG A 74 -7.62 -8.49 2.71
C ARG A 74 -7.44 -7.19 1.92
N GLY A 75 -7.76 -6.07 2.57
CA GLY A 75 -7.66 -4.72 2.01
C GLY A 75 -9.02 -4.16 1.59
N LYS A 76 -9.11 -2.85 1.46
CA LYS A 76 -10.23 -2.21 0.79
C LYS A 76 -9.93 -2.15 -0.70
N VAL A 77 -10.74 -2.83 -1.51
CA VAL A 77 -10.56 -2.96 -2.96
C VAL A 77 -11.71 -2.26 -3.68
N ASP A 78 -11.40 -1.21 -4.41
CA ASP A 78 -12.29 -0.62 -5.40
C ASP A 78 -12.16 -1.41 -6.70
N PHE A 79 -13.25 -2.00 -7.15
CA PHE A 79 -13.36 -2.79 -8.37
C PHE A 79 -14.28 -2.06 -9.34
N SER A 80 -13.79 -1.75 -10.53
CA SER A 80 -14.60 -1.08 -11.55
C SER A 80 -14.57 -1.80 -12.89
N VAL A 81 -15.72 -1.82 -13.55
CA VAL A 81 -15.90 -2.32 -14.91
C VAL A 81 -16.44 -1.21 -15.78
N THR A 82 -15.74 -0.94 -16.87
CA THR A 82 -16.17 0.01 -17.90
C THR A 82 -16.39 -0.74 -19.19
N LEU A 83 -17.59 -0.64 -19.73
CA LEU A 83 -17.95 -1.16 -21.04
C LEU A 83 -18.06 0.02 -22.01
N THR A 84 -17.26 0.02 -23.04
CA THR A 84 -17.27 1.04 -24.11
C THR A 84 -17.79 0.41 -25.38
N ASP A 85 -18.87 0.96 -25.95
CA ASP A 85 -19.37 0.57 -27.26
C ASP A 85 -18.46 1.13 -28.36
N THR A 86 -17.88 0.25 -29.15
CA THR A 86 -16.99 0.61 -30.26
C THR A 86 -17.68 0.51 -31.64
N ARG A 87 -18.96 0.14 -31.70
CA ARG A 87 -19.71 -0.01 -32.96
C ARG A 87 -19.77 1.27 -33.76
N ALA A 88 -19.96 2.42 -33.08
CA ALA A 88 -19.95 3.72 -33.76
C ALA A 88 -18.61 4.04 -34.43
N GLN A 89 -17.50 3.63 -33.85
CA GLN A 89 -16.17 3.79 -34.44
C GLN A 89 -15.98 2.92 -35.68
N ASN A 90 -16.69 1.79 -35.74
CA ASN A 90 -16.69 0.86 -36.86
C ASN A 90 -17.78 1.17 -37.90
N GLY A 91 -18.43 2.34 -37.81
CA GLY A 91 -19.45 2.80 -38.76
C GLY A 91 -20.82 2.16 -38.63
N ALA A 92 -21.10 1.44 -37.55
CA ALA A 92 -22.43 0.91 -37.25
C ALA A 92 -23.38 2.02 -36.76
N ALA A 93 -24.64 1.99 -37.22
CA ALA A 93 -25.66 2.89 -36.74
C ALA A 93 -26.04 2.51 -35.28
N LEU A 94 -25.93 3.48 -34.37
CA LEU A 94 -26.34 3.29 -32.96
C LEU A 94 -27.84 3.54 -32.72
N THR A 95 -28.52 4.13 -33.70
CA THR A 95 -29.96 4.42 -33.65
C THR A 95 -30.64 3.99 -34.93
N GLU A 96 -31.89 3.54 -34.80
CA GLU A 96 -32.75 3.17 -35.92
C GLU A 96 -34.10 3.88 -35.79
N PRO A 97 -34.85 4.06 -36.89
CA PRO A 97 -36.15 4.68 -36.85
C PRO A 97 -37.21 3.69 -36.32
N ASP A 98 -37.94 4.08 -35.29
CA ASP A 98 -39.16 3.41 -34.85
C ASP A 98 -40.29 3.75 -35.84
N LEU A 99 -40.61 2.80 -36.71
CA LEU A 99 -41.62 2.95 -37.74
C LEU A 99 -43.03 3.06 -37.15
N GLU A 100 -43.30 2.52 -35.97
CA GLU A 100 -44.61 2.64 -35.32
C GLU A 100 -44.81 4.05 -34.77
N ALA A 101 -43.82 4.59 -34.07
CA ALA A 101 -43.84 5.97 -33.62
C ALA A 101 -43.95 6.95 -34.80
N ALA A 102 -43.20 6.74 -35.87
CA ALA A 102 -43.28 7.55 -37.09
C ALA A 102 -44.68 7.50 -37.75
N ARG A 103 -45.31 6.34 -37.82
CA ARG A 103 -46.70 6.20 -38.35
C ARG A 103 -47.70 6.92 -37.49
N ASN A 104 -47.55 6.93 -36.17
CA ASN A 104 -48.45 7.64 -35.27
C ASN A 104 -48.38 9.16 -35.49
N TYR A 105 -47.19 9.73 -35.68
CA TYR A 105 -47.01 11.12 -36.04
C TYR A 105 -47.62 11.48 -37.39
N LEU A 106 -47.46 10.63 -38.41
CA LEU A 106 -48.08 10.81 -39.71
C LEU A 106 -49.62 10.77 -39.63
N LYS A 107 -50.21 9.85 -38.87
CA LYS A 107 -51.66 9.80 -38.64
C LYS A 107 -52.15 11.03 -37.92
N ALA A 108 -51.47 11.50 -36.87
CA ALA A 108 -51.84 12.72 -36.15
C ALA A 108 -51.76 13.95 -37.03
N ALA A 109 -50.75 14.10 -37.86
CA ALA A 109 -50.60 15.21 -38.80
C ALA A 109 -51.75 15.22 -39.84
N ALA A 110 -52.11 14.08 -40.42
CA ALA A 110 -53.23 13.95 -41.36
C ALA A 110 -54.57 14.29 -40.70
N LEU A 111 -54.81 13.94 -39.42
CA LEU A 111 -56.00 14.30 -38.69
C LEU A 111 -56.07 15.82 -38.46
N LEU A 112 -54.99 16.48 -38.08
CA LEU A 112 -54.91 17.92 -37.90
C LEU A 112 -55.18 18.69 -39.22
N GLU A 113 -54.66 18.17 -40.35
CA GLU A 113 -54.97 18.74 -41.66
C GLU A 113 -56.47 18.65 -42.01
N ALA A 114 -57.07 17.47 -41.78
CA ALA A 114 -58.47 17.24 -42.05
C ALA A 114 -59.41 18.03 -41.15
N GLU A 115 -59.16 18.15 -39.87
CA GLU A 115 -60.07 18.78 -38.88
C GLU A 115 -59.84 20.27 -38.74
N LEU A 116 -58.60 20.75 -38.89
CA LEU A 116 -58.25 22.14 -38.61
C LEU A 116 -57.77 22.92 -39.86
N GLY A 117 -57.65 22.27 -41.01
CA GLY A 117 -57.13 22.88 -42.24
C GLY A 117 -55.66 23.32 -42.19
N VAL A 118 -54.92 22.83 -41.24
CA VAL A 118 -53.49 23.12 -41.09
C VAL A 118 -52.72 22.31 -42.11
N LYS A 119 -51.89 22.96 -42.93
CA LYS A 119 -51.12 22.28 -43.94
C LYS A 119 -50.10 21.29 -43.33
N ASN A 120 -50.17 20.03 -43.74
CA ASN A 120 -49.19 19.04 -43.33
C ASN A 120 -47.88 19.24 -44.08
N ASP A 121 -46.78 19.53 -43.35
CA ASP A 121 -45.43 19.73 -43.90
C ASP A 121 -44.42 18.71 -43.32
N LEU A 122 -44.92 17.57 -42.78
CA LEU A 122 -44.09 16.51 -42.22
C LEU A 122 -43.29 15.83 -43.35
N THR A 123 -41.97 16.04 -43.30
CA THR A 123 -41.01 15.41 -44.17
C THR A 123 -40.26 14.28 -43.41
N ALA A 124 -39.62 13.35 -44.11
CA ALA A 124 -38.81 12.32 -43.49
C ALA A 124 -37.74 12.89 -42.53
N THR A 125 -37.09 13.99 -42.93
CA THR A 125 -36.11 14.68 -42.11
C THR A 125 -36.71 15.22 -40.80
N ARG A 126 -37.93 15.80 -40.88
CA ARG A 126 -38.64 16.27 -39.67
C ARG A 126 -39.12 15.14 -38.78
N LEU A 127 -39.55 14.02 -39.34
CA LEU A 127 -39.94 12.83 -38.56
C LEU A 127 -38.78 12.33 -37.75
N LEU A 128 -37.59 12.27 -38.31
CA LEU A 128 -36.38 11.81 -37.57
C LEU A 128 -35.99 12.69 -36.38
N THR A 129 -36.49 13.96 -36.33
CA THR A 129 -36.22 14.87 -35.21
C THR A 129 -37.31 14.82 -34.12
N LEU A 130 -38.40 14.11 -34.34
CA LEU A 130 -39.50 14.02 -33.38
C LEU A 130 -39.15 13.01 -32.26
N PRO A 131 -39.62 13.32 -31.02
CA PRO A 131 -39.33 12.44 -29.88
C PRO A 131 -39.81 11.03 -30.11
N GLY A 132 -38.94 10.03 -29.80
CA GLY A 132 -39.24 8.60 -29.90
C GLY A 132 -39.26 8.03 -31.32
N VAL A 133 -38.95 8.83 -32.37
CA VAL A 133 -38.80 8.28 -33.74
C VAL A 133 -37.41 7.69 -33.97
N MET A 134 -36.36 8.29 -33.44
CA MET A 134 -35.05 7.67 -33.42
C MET A 134 -34.85 7.01 -32.05
N VAL A 135 -34.70 5.71 -32.06
CA VAL A 135 -34.46 4.90 -30.86
C VAL A 135 -33.10 4.20 -30.96
N PRO A 136 -32.44 3.93 -29.83
CA PRO A 136 -31.24 3.09 -29.85
C PRO A 136 -31.57 1.75 -30.54
N VAL A 137 -30.65 1.26 -31.38
CA VAL A 137 -30.76 -0.08 -31.95
C VAL A 137 -30.91 -1.05 -30.76
N LYS A 138 -32.04 -1.77 -30.73
CA LYS A 138 -32.30 -2.77 -29.72
C LYS A 138 -31.26 -3.88 -29.90
N GLU A 139 -30.47 -4.14 -28.88
CA GLU A 139 -29.70 -5.38 -28.81
C GLU A 139 -30.70 -6.54 -28.73
N ASP A 140 -30.55 -7.52 -29.61
CA ASP A 140 -31.37 -8.74 -29.61
C ASP A 140 -31.19 -9.44 -28.26
N ALA A 141 -32.29 -9.60 -27.53
CA ALA A 141 -32.42 -10.26 -26.24
C ALA A 141 -31.51 -9.75 -25.11
N ALA A 142 -32.08 -9.50 -23.94
CA ALA A 142 -31.29 -9.22 -22.73
C ALA A 142 -30.30 -10.38 -22.52
N GLU A 143 -28.98 -10.05 -22.52
CA GLU A 143 -27.94 -11.06 -22.24
C GLU A 143 -28.25 -11.78 -20.94
N THR A 144 -28.07 -13.09 -20.91
CA THR A 144 -28.16 -13.87 -19.69
C THR A 144 -26.94 -13.62 -18.80
N ASP A 145 -27.10 -13.82 -17.50
CA ASP A 145 -26.01 -13.69 -16.53
C ASP A 145 -24.78 -14.57 -16.87
N ASP A 146 -25.00 -15.70 -17.54
CA ASP A 146 -23.93 -16.60 -17.94
C ASP A 146 -23.17 -16.05 -19.15
N GLU A 147 -23.84 -15.50 -20.15
CA GLU A 147 -23.20 -14.84 -21.29
C GLU A 147 -22.39 -13.61 -20.88
N VAL A 148 -22.93 -12.79 -19.97
CA VAL A 148 -22.21 -11.66 -19.37
C VAL A 148 -20.95 -12.15 -18.64
N TRP A 149 -21.07 -13.23 -17.88
CA TRP A 149 -19.94 -13.79 -17.14
C TRP A 149 -18.86 -14.39 -18.06
N GLU A 150 -19.24 -15.10 -19.10
CA GLU A 150 -18.29 -15.63 -20.09
C GLU A 150 -17.47 -14.52 -20.72
N ARG A 151 -18.08 -13.38 -20.99
CA ARG A 151 -17.41 -12.18 -21.54
C ARG A 151 -16.56 -11.45 -20.51
N LEU A 152 -17.01 -11.36 -19.26
CA LEU A 152 -16.37 -10.60 -18.20
C LEU A 152 -15.21 -11.37 -17.54
N SER A 153 -15.35 -12.68 -17.32
CA SER A 153 -14.42 -13.49 -16.54
C SER A 153 -12.97 -13.49 -17.02
N PRO A 154 -12.64 -13.45 -18.33
CA PRO A 154 -11.26 -13.33 -18.79
C PRO A 154 -10.60 -12.01 -18.35
N ALA A 155 -11.32 -10.89 -18.51
CA ALA A 155 -10.83 -9.57 -18.10
C ALA A 155 -10.66 -9.47 -16.57
N VAL A 156 -11.59 -10.05 -15.80
CA VAL A 156 -11.48 -10.14 -14.33
C VAL A 156 -10.23 -10.93 -13.94
N THR A 157 -10.04 -12.10 -14.51
CA THR A 157 -8.90 -12.98 -14.20
C THR A 157 -7.56 -12.31 -14.53
N GLU A 158 -7.47 -11.67 -15.69
CA GLU A 158 -6.27 -10.96 -16.10
C GLU A 158 -5.98 -9.74 -15.21
N ALA A 159 -7.00 -8.93 -14.91
CA ALA A 159 -6.87 -7.77 -14.03
C ALA A 159 -6.45 -8.17 -12.61
N VAL A 160 -7.02 -9.25 -12.05
CA VAL A 160 -6.65 -9.79 -10.74
C VAL A 160 -5.22 -10.34 -10.76
N THR A 161 -4.82 -11.04 -11.82
CA THR A 161 -3.44 -11.53 -11.97
C THR A 161 -2.44 -10.38 -12.01
N ALA A 162 -2.72 -9.32 -12.79
CA ALA A 162 -1.90 -8.12 -12.84
C ALA A 162 -1.83 -7.41 -11.48
N PHE A 163 -2.96 -7.36 -10.77
CA PHE A 163 -3.06 -6.78 -9.43
C PHE A 163 -2.22 -7.55 -8.40
N LEU A 164 -2.29 -8.89 -8.37
CA LEU A 164 -1.51 -9.72 -7.46
C LEU A 164 -0.01 -9.62 -7.76
N ALA A 165 0.38 -9.65 -9.02
CA ALA A 165 1.77 -9.42 -9.42
C ALA A 165 2.29 -8.03 -9.03
N ALA A 166 1.44 -7.00 -9.07
CA ALA A 166 1.79 -5.67 -8.57
C ALA A 166 1.98 -5.67 -7.05
N ARG A 167 1.13 -6.37 -6.27
CA ARG A 167 1.27 -6.53 -4.82
C ARG A 167 2.58 -7.21 -4.43
N GLU A 168 2.96 -8.25 -5.15
CA GLU A 168 4.21 -8.98 -4.91
C GLU A 168 5.44 -8.13 -5.21
N ARG A 169 5.48 -7.47 -6.37
CA ARG A 169 6.60 -6.57 -6.72
C ARG A 169 6.77 -5.44 -5.70
N GLU A 170 5.67 -4.79 -5.31
CA GLU A 170 5.73 -3.69 -4.34
C GLU A 170 6.07 -4.19 -2.94
N GLY A 171 5.57 -5.36 -2.52
CA GLY A 171 5.94 -6.01 -1.26
C GLY A 171 7.43 -6.32 -1.18
N ALA A 172 7.99 -6.91 -2.22
CA ALA A 172 9.43 -7.19 -2.30
C ALA A 172 10.28 -5.91 -2.24
N ARG A 173 9.84 -4.84 -2.92
CA ARG A 173 10.52 -3.54 -2.88
C ARG A 173 10.51 -2.94 -1.47
N LEU A 174 9.37 -2.97 -0.80
CA LEU A 174 9.24 -2.48 0.58
C LEU A 174 10.09 -3.30 1.55
N ALA A 175 10.11 -4.63 1.44
CA ALA A 175 10.94 -5.50 2.26
C ALA A 175 12.44 -5.20 2.09
N SER A 176 12.90 -5.02 0.86
CA SER A 176 14.29 -4.64 0.56
C SER A 176 14.66 -3.29 1.15
N ASP A 177 13.78 -2.29 1.06
CA ASP A 177 14.02 -0.96 1.63
C ASP A 177 14.09 -1.00 3.17
N VAL A 178 13.19 -1.76 3.81
CA VAL A 178 13.21 -1.95 5.27
C VAL A 178 14.50 -2.65 5.73
N LEU A 179 14.94 -3.71 5.04
CA LEU A 179 16.18 -4.39 5.37
C LEU A 179 17.40 -3.48 5.24
N SER A 180 17.45 -2.64 4.19
CA SER A 180 18.50 -1.64 4.02
C SER A 180 18.52 -0.60 5.15
N LYS A 181 17.33 -0.16 5.60
CA LYS A 181 17.22 0.77 6.74
C LYS A 181 17.65 0.13 8.06
N LEU A 182 17.30 -1.15 8.29
CA LEU A 182 17.76 -1.91 9.48
C LEU A 182 19.29 -1.98 9.53
N GLU A 183 19.94 -2.22 8.40
CA GLU A 183 21.41 -2.23 8.34
C GLU A 183 22.00 -0.84 8.64
N GLY A 184 21.38 0.24 8.13
CA GLY A 184 21.74 1.61 8.50
C GLY A 184 21.61 1.88 10.00
N ILE A 185 20.52 1.41 10.62
CA ILE A 185 20.31 1.51 12.07
C ILE A 185 21.37 0.74 12.86
N ARG A 186 21.77 -0.45 12.42
CA ARG A 186 22.89 -1.21 13.02
C ARG A 186 24.18 -0.38 13.06
N GLY A 187 24.48 0.32 11.96
CA GLY A 187 25.62 1.22 11.89
C GLY A 187 25.55 2.37 12.90
N LEU A 188 24.38 3.00 13.04
CA LEU A 188 24.14 4.05 14.04
C LEU A 188 24.29 3.52 15.48
N VAL A 189 23.75 2.33 15.77
CA VAL A 189 23.87 1.67 17.08
C VAL A 189 25.33 1.34 17.39
N ALA A 190 26.11 0.89 16.41
CA ALA A 190 27.54 0.65 16.58
C ALA A 190 28.29 1.98 16.92
N THR A 191 27.89 3.09 16.31
CA THR A 191 28.44 4.42 16.64
C THR A 191 28.11 4.83 18.09
N ILE A 192 26.87 4.57 18.53
CA ILE A 192 26.43 4.81 19.92
C ILE A 192 27.29 3.97 20.89
N ALA A 193 27.51 2.68 20.59
CA ALA A 193 28.31 1.78 21.43
C ALA A 193 29.76 2.26 21.57
N ALA A 194 30.42 2.61 20.46
CA ALA A 194 31.79 3.13 20.46
C ALA A 194 31.90 4.42 21.27
N ARG A 195 30.94 5.35 21.11
CA ARG A 195 30.95 6.62 21.83
C ARG A 195 30.65 6.47 23.32
N SER A 196 29.79 5.53 23.69
CA SER A 196 29.54 5.19 25.10
C SER A 196 30.82 4.71 25.80
N ALA A 197 31.54 3.79 25.16
CA ALA A 197 32.83 3.29 25.67
C ALA A 197 33.89 4.39 25.82
N GLU A 198 34.00 5.30 24.83
CA GLU A 198 34.89 6.46 24.88
C GLU A 198 34.52 7.42 26.03
N ASN A 199 33.23 7.67 26.23
CA ASN A 199 32.74 8.54 27.29
C ASN A 199 33.07 7.99 28.68
N VAL A 200 32.93 6.69 28.90
CA VAL A 200 33.30 6.03 30.14
C VAL A 200 34.82 6.12 30.36
N ALA A 201 35.63 5.78 29.35
CA ALA A 201 37.07 5.83 29.43
C ALA A 201 37.63 7.24 29.76
N SER A 202 37.05 8.28 29.17
CA SER A 202 37.48 9.67 29.35
C SER A 202 36.88 10.36 30.61
N TYR A 203 35.91 9.73 31.28
CA TYR A 203 35.20 10.33 32.41
C TYR A 203 36.13 10.63 33.58
N ARG A 204 37.03 9.70 33.93
CA ARG A 204 38.00 9.87 35.06
C ARG A 204 38.84 11.11 34.85
N VAL A 205 39.44 11.31 33.68
CA VAL A 205 40.29 12.46 33.37
C VAL A 205 39.52 13.79 33.54
N ARG A 206 38.33 13.88 32.90
CA ARG A 206 37.48 15.06 33.02
C ARG A 206 36.99 15.35 34.43
N PHE A 207 36.75 14.27 35.22
CA PHE A 207 36.34 14.40 36.62
C PHE A 207 37.46 14.91 37.50
N GLU A 208 38.69 14.35 37.36
CA GLU A 208 39.87 14.83 38.08
C GLU A 208 40.23 16.28 37.74
N GLU A 209 40.15 16.70 36.48
CA GLU A 209 40.33 18.06 36.04
C GLU A 209 39.35 19.04 36.71
N ARG A 210 38.06 18.66 36.75
CA ARG A 210 37.05 19.45 37.44
C ARG A 210 37.26 19.53 38.95
N LEU A 211 37.72 18.45 39.58
CA LEU A 211 38.07 18.44 41.01
C LEU A 211 39.25 19.38 41.28
N ARG A 212 40.33 19.32 40.48
CA ARG A 212 41.47 20.21 40.61
C ARG A 212 41.06 21.69 40.46
N ALA A 213 40.22 21.99 39.45
CA ALA A 213 39.70 23.32 39.26
C ALA A 213 38.84 23.80 40.42
N ALA A 214 38.00 22.91 41.01
CA ALA A 214 37.14 23.27 42.14
C ALA A 214 37.92 23.47 43.47
N LEU A 215 38.99 22.70 43.69
CA LEU A 215 39.84 22.81 44.87
C LEU A 215 40.76 24.05 44.83
N GLY A 216 41.09 24.51 43.61
CA GLY A 216 41.86 25.73 43.39
C GLY A 216 43.16 25.78 44.20
N GLU A 217 43.49 26.99 44.73
CA GLU A 217 44.70 27.25 45.55
C GLU A 217 44.55 26.81 47.00
N THR A 218 43.51 26.10 47.38
CA THR A 218 43.26 25.72 48.79
C THR A 218 44.28 24.72 49.37
N GLY A 219 45.11 24.11 48.54
CA GLY A 219 46.08 23.07 48.96
C GLY A 219 45.45 21.76 49.40
N ALA A 220 44.14 21.62 49.26
CA ALA A 220 43.42 20.38 49.59
C ALA A 220 43.71 19.32 48.52
N THR A 221 43.92 18.06 48.97
CA THR A 221 44.08 16.89 48.12
C THR A 221 42.76 16.11 48.08
N PHE A 222 42.46 15.53 46.94
CA PHE A 222 41.29 14.61 46.84
C PHE A 222 41.71 13.16 47.14
N ASP A 223 40.75 12.40 47.72
CA ASP A 223 40.92 10.97 48.02
C ASP A 223 40.76 10.18 46.71
N GLU A 224 41.79 9.48 46.27
CA GLU A 224 41.81 8.68 45.06
C GLU A 224 40.79 7.54 45.08
N ASN A 225 40.53 6.93 46.23
CA ASN A 225 39.52 5.86 46.37
C ASN A 225 38.10 6.40 46.11
N ARG A 226 37.83 7.66 46.53
CA ARG A 226 36.51 8.28 46.19
C ARG A 226 36.40 8.58 44.70
N VAL A 227 37.46 9.00 44.03
CA VAL A 227 37.47 9.21 42.61
C VAL A 227 37.16 7.88 41.85
N ILE A 228 37.79 6.78 42.25
CA ILE A 228 37.56 5.47 41.67
C ILE A 228 36.11 5.03 41.91
N THR A 229 35.59 5.21 43.13
CA THR A 229 34.20 4.88 43.47
C THR A 229 33.21 5.65 42.59
N GLU A 230 33.38 6.97 42.47
CA GLU A 230 32.54 7.81 41.61
C GLU A 230 32.60 7.44 40.12
N CYS A 231 33.78 7.07 39.64
CA CYS A 231 33.97 6.58 38.28
C CYS A 231 33.21 5.26 38.06
N ALA A 232 33.25 4.33 39.03
CA ALA A 232 32.50 3.06 38.95
C ALA A 232 30.98 3.30 38.98
N VAL A 233 30.48 4.17 39.87
CA VAL A 233 29.05 4.54 39.91
C VAL A 233 28.61 5.20 38.61
N TYR A 234 29.45 6.08 38.04
CA TYR A 234 29.15 6.69 36.75
C TYR A 234 29.08 5.65 35.63
N ALA A 235 30.08 4.75 35.54
CA ALA A 235 30.13 3.69 34.52
C ALA A 235 28.90 2.79 34.57
N ASP A 236 28.47 2.38 35.78
CA ASP A 236 27.27 1.57 35.97
C ASP A 236 26.00 2.32 35.55
N ARG A 237 25.91 3.62 35.89
CA ARG A 237 24.75 4.46 35.56
C ARG A 237 24.55 4.66 34.05
N VAL A 238 25.65 4.73 33.26
CA VAL A 238 25.61 4.96 31.82
C VAL A 238 25.80 3.69 31.01
N ALA A 239 25.91 2.52 31.65
CA ALA A 239 26.06 1.24 30.99
C ALA A 239 24.86 0.96 30.08
N ILE A 240 25.12 0.60 28.83
CA ILE A 240 24.12 0.28 27.79
C ILE A 240 24.35 -1.10 27.17
N ASP A 241 25.21 -1.92 27.73
CA ASP A 241 25.63 -3.21 27.16
C ASP A 241 24.44 -4.17 27.00
N GLU A 242 23.53 -4.19 27.98
CA GLU A 242 22.33 -5.04 27.95
C GLU A 242 21.38 -4.60 26.82
N GLU A 243 21.13 -3.31 26.69
CA GLU A 243 20.31 -2.74 25.63
C GLU A 243 20.89 -3.03 24.24
N LEU A 244 22.21 -2.95 24.09
CA LEU A 244 22.90 -3.29 22.84
C LEU A 244 22.74 -4.76 22.45
N VAL A 245 22.86 -5.69 23.39
CA VAL A 245 22.64 -7.12 23.17
C VAL A 245 21.20 -7.41 22.78
N ARG A 246 20.23 -6.77 23.47
CA ARG A 246 18.81 -6.91 23.14
C ARG A 246 18.49 -6.33 21.75
N LEU A 247 19.04 -5.17 21.41
CA LEU A 247 18.88 -4.58 20.08
C LEU A 247 19.39 -5.50 18.98
N ALA A 248 20.58 -6.09 19.14
CA ALA A 248 21.12 -7.05 18.18
C ALA A 248 20.16 -8.22 17.97
N SER A 249 19.63 -8.80 19.06
CA SER A 249 18.64 -9.89 19.00
C SER A 249 17.34 -9.47 18.31
N HIS A 250 16.86 -8.24 18.58
CA HIS A 250 15.64 -7.72 17.94
C HIS A 250 15.83 -7.51 16.43
N PHE A 251 16.98 -6.99 16.01
CA PHE A 251 17.30 -6.83 14.59
C PHE A 251 17.38 -8.17 13.86
N ASP A 252 18.02 -9.18 14.47
CA ASP A 252 18.08 -10.53 13.89
C ASP A 252 16.70 -11.17 13.78
N ALA A 253 15.85 -10.97 14.79
CA ALA A 253 14.47 -11.44 14.78
C ALA A 253 13.63 -10.71 13.69
N LEU A 254 13.79 -9.39 13.54
CA LEU A 254 13.14 -8.62 12.48
C LEU A 254 13.54 -9.13 11.09
N GLU A 255 14.84 -9.31 10.84
CA GLU A 255 15.32 -9.89 9.57
C GLU A 255 14.76 -11.28 9.31
N GLY A 256 14.67 -12.12 10.35
CA GLY A 256 14.07 -13.45 10.27
C GLY A 256 12.59 -13.40 9.88
N LEU A 257 11.83 -12.43 10.42
CA LEU A 257 10.43 -12.23 10.08
C LEU A 257 10.25 -11.81 8.62
N PHE A 258 11.11 -10.93 8.08
CA PHE A 258 11.09 -10.56 6.66
C PHE A 258 11.47 -11.70 5.71
N LYS A 259 12.08 -12.75 6.22
CA LYS A 259 12.44 -13.97 5.47
C LYS A 259 11.40 -15.09 5.63
N SER A 260 10.36 -14.92 6.45
CA SER A 260 9.34 -15.93 6.67
C SER A 260 8.14 -15.73 5.71
N SER A 261 7.43 -16.82 5.41
CA SER A 261 6.24 -16.82 4.55
C SER A 261 4.92 -16.61 5.29
N ASP A 262 4.98 -16.41 6.60
CA ASP A 262 3.78 -16.26 7.44
C ASP A 262 3.28 -14.79 7.47
N ALA A 263 2.01 -14.59 7.84
CA ALA A 263 1.45 -13.28 8.10
C ALA A 263 2.12 -12.60 9.32
N VAL A 264 3.17 -11.83 9.07
CA VAL A 264 4.13 -11.35 10.09
C VAL A 264 3.87 -9.94 10.61
N GLY A 265 2.96 -9.17 10.00
CA GLY A 265 2.79 -7.73 10.29
C GLY A 265 2.65 -7.38 11.78
N ARG A 266 1.86 -8.15 12.57
CA ARG A 266 1.74 -7.94 14.03
C ARG A 266 3.02 -8.27 14.80
N LYS A 267 3.75 -9.30 14.38
CA LYS A 267 5.01 -9.68 15.02
C LYS A 267 6.07 -8.63 14.77
N ILE A 268 6.12 -8.09 13.56
CA ILE A 268 7.06 -7.02 13.20
C ILE A 268 6.75 -5.74 13.98
N ASP A 269 5.47 -5.33 14.06
CA ASP A 269 5.08 -4.14 14.84
C ASP A 269 5.46 -4.28 16.32
N PHE A 270 5.24 -5.45 16.91
CA PHE A 270 5.67 -5.76 18.29
C PHE A 270 7.20 -5.66 18.44
N MET A 271 7.97 -6.26 17.53
CA MET A 271 9.44 -6.20 17.59
C MET A 271 9.97 -4.77 17.42
N LEU A 272 9.34 -3.94 16.59
CA LEU A 272 9.69 -2.52 16.47
C LEU A 272 9.39 -1.74 17.74
N GLN A 273 8.30 -2.06 18.45
CA GLN A 273 7.99 -1.44 19.74
C GLN A 273 9.05 -1.79 20.78
N GLU A 274 9.47 -3.06 20.88
CA GLU A 274 10.55 -3.48 21.79
C GLU A 274 11.89 -2.82 21.39
N THR A 275 12.23 -2.80 20.11
CA THR A 275 13.42 -2.09 19.60
C THR A 275 13.40 -0.61 20.01
N ASN A 276 12.27 0.08 19.86
CA ASN A 276 12.12 1.48 20.26
C ASN A 276 12.24 1.66 21.78
N ARG A 277 11.79 0.69 22.57
CA ARG A 277 11.93 0.69 24.03
C ARG A 277 13.41 0.65 24.43
N GLU A 278 14.21 -0.24 23.85
CA GLU A 278 15.65 -0.32 24.12
C GLU A 278 16.38 0.98 23.71
N ILE A 279 16.04 1.55 22.56
CA ILE A 279 16.58 2.84 22.11
C ILE A 279 16.20 3.99 23.05
N ASN A 280 14.99 3.98 23.62
CA ASN A 280 14.59 4.96 24.63
C ASN A 280 15.42 4.83 25.91
N THR A 281 15.70 3.60 26.34
CA THR A 281 16.54 3.34 27.51
C THR A 281 17.97 3.83 27.26
N ILE A 282 18.56 3.54 26.12
CA ILE A 282 19.86 4.08 25.71
C ILE A 282 19.83 5.62 25.73
N GLY A 283 18.77 6.22 25.15
CA GLY A 283 18.60 7.69 25.15
C GLY A 283 18.58 8.30 26.55
N SER A 284 17.99 7.64 27.54
CA SER A 284 17.97 8.10 28.93
C SER A 284 19.33 8.00 29.64
N LYS A 285 20.21 7.12 29.16
CA LYS A 285 21.57 6.90 29.67
C LYS A 285 22.63 7.71 28.89
N CYS A 286 22.24 8.46 27.86
CA CYS A 286 23.14 9.29 27.07
C CYS A 286 23.85 10.34 27.92
N SER A 287 25.17 10.41 27.78
CA SER A 287 26.04 11.32 28.55
C SER A 287 26.51 12.54 27.75
N ASP A 288 26.30 12.57 26.44
CA ASP A 288 26.68 13.71 25.59
C ASP A 288 25.67 14.00 24.45
N ALA A 289 25.74 15.22 23.89
CA ALA A 289 24.81 15.71 22.89
C ALA A 289 24.90 14.94 21.55
N ALA A 290 26.09 14.51 21.12
CA ALA A 290 26.26 13.81 19.86
C ALA A 290 25.67 12.40 19.93
N MET A 291 25.85 11.71 21.06
CA MET A 291 25.18 10.40 21.29
C MET A 291 23.65 10.57 21.28
N ALA A 292 23.13 11.62 21.96
CA ALA A 292 21.69 11.90 21.97
C ALA A 292 21.15 12.21 20.55
N GLN A 293 21.91 12.90 19.72
CA GLN A 293 21.54 13.14 18.32
C GLN A 293 21.47 11.84 17.52
N THR A 294 22.47 10.96 17.64
CA THR A 294 22.46 9.65 16.96
C THR A 294 21.27 8.79 17.41
N VAL A 295 20.91 8.82 18.71
CA VAL A 295 19.69 8.18 19.22
C VAL A 295 18.44 8.75 18.56
N ALA A 296 18.34 10.05 18.36
CA ALA A 296 17.20 10.68 17.69
C ALA A 296 17.13 10.26 16.20
N GLU A 297 18.27 10.12 15.53
CA GLU A 297 18.34 9.59 14.16
C GLU A 297 17.83 8.15 14.08
N VAL A 298 18.27 7.28 14.99
CA VAL A 298 17.77 5.88 15.07
C VAL A 298 16.25 5.86 15.26
N LYS A 299 15.70 6.68 16.16
CA LYS A 299 14.24 6.76 16.37
C LYS A 299 13.51 7.20 15.10
N SER A 300 14.05 8.17 14.38
CA SER A 300 13.47 8.64 13.12
C SER A 300 13.43 7.53 12.05
N GLU A 301 14.52 6.76 11.92
CA GLU A 301 14.57 5.64 10.97
C GLU A 301 13.62 4.50 11.38
N LEU A 302 13.50 4.18 12.67
CA LEU A 302 12.54 3.18 13.16
C LEU A 302 11.09 3.57 12.86
N GLU A 303 10.73 4.85 12.98
CA GLU A 303 9.37 5.31 12.66
C GLU A 303 9.10 5.22 11.15
N LYS A 304 10.07 5.53 10.29
CA LYS A 304 9.95 5.33 8.84
C LYS A 304 9.73 3.85 8.49
N ILE A 305 10.45 2.94 9.14
CA ILE A 305 10.23 1.50 8.98
C ILE A 305 8.81 1.12 9.40
N ARG A 306 8.35 1.62 10.54
CA ARG A 306 7.02 1.34 11.06
C ARG A 306 5.90 1.78 10.13
N GLU A 307 6.02 2.96 9.52
CA GLU A 307 5.06 3.45 8.52
C GLU A 307 5.02 2.55 7.27
N GLN A 308 6.18 2.07 6.81
CA GLN A 308 6.25 1.17 5.65
C GLN A 308 5.62 -0.20 5.92
N ILE A 309 5.84 -0.75 7.10
CA ILE A 309 5.32 -2.06 7.50
C ILE A 309 3.80 -2.07 7.59
N GLN A 310 3.15 -0.95 7.90
CA GLN A 310 1.70 -0.85 7.88
C GLN A 310 1.08 -1.18 6.51
N ASN A 311 1.87 -1.11 5.43
CA ASN A 311 1.44 -1.42 4.07
C ASN A 311 1.84 -2.83 3.60
N ILE A 312 2.43 -3.66 4.47
CA ILE A 312 2.89 -5.04 4.16
C ILE A 312 1.91 -6.05 4.77
N GLU A 313 1.61 -7.09 3.97
CA GLU A 313 0.81 -8.26 4.35
C GLU A 313 1.67 -9.51 4.39
#